data_6eac208da9993e8049c0f11371da124c
#
_entry.id   6eac208da9993e8049c0f11371da124c
#
_cell.length_a   1.000
_cell.length_b   1.000
_cell.length_c   1.000
_cell.angle_alpha   90.00
_cell.angle_beta   90.00
_cell.angle_gamma   90.00
#
_symmetry.space_group_name_H-M   'P 1'
#
loop_
_entity.id
_entity.type
_entity.pdbx_description
1 polymer ?
#
loop_
_entity_poly.entity_id
_entity_poly.type
_entity_poly.pdbx_seq_one_letter_code
_entity_poly.pdbx_strand_id
1 'polypeptide(L)'
;SITREINQIAEGLKHAPDEFRGLSKLLADKYFCNFSLFQSLPDSWAIDQIFPIMPIQRLDEKPDRSATLQDITCDSDGKIANFISTRNVAHYLPVHSLKKTEPYYVAVFLVGAYQEILGDMHNLFGDTNAVHVSVNEKGYNIEQIIDGETVAEVLDLSLIHISEPTRRS
;
A
#
# COMPACT_ATOMS: atom_id res chain seq x y z
N SER A 1 -17.05 -8.44 -19.86
CA SER A 1 -17.51 -9.32 -18.77
C SER A 1 -18.66 -8.63 -18.06
N ILE A 2 -19.60 -9.39 -17.55
CA ILE A 2 -20.81 -8.91 -16.84
C ILE A 2 -20.46 -7.85 -15.77
N THR A 3 -19.38 -8.05 -15.05
CA THR A 3 -18.82 -7.13 -14.05
C THR A 3 -18.54 -5.73 -14.62
N ARG A 4 -17.98 -5.67 -15.83
CA ARG A 4 -17.64 -4.41 -16.50
C ARG A 4 -18.88 -3.63 -16.93
N GLU A 5 -19.89 -4.34 -17.37
CA GLU A 5 -21.19 -3.76 -17.78
C GLU A 5 -21.96 -3.24 -16.57
N ILE A 6 -21.96 -3.99 -15.46
CA ILE A 6 -22.58 -3.55 -14.20
C ILE A 6 -21.91 -2.30 -13.65
N ASN A 7 -20.57 -2.21 -13.66
CA ASN A 7 -19.86 -1.01 -13.21
C ASN A 7 -20.13 0.19 -14.11
N GLN A 8 -20.19 0.02 -15.42
CA GLN A 8 -20.54 1.09 -16.36
C GLN A 8 -21.97 1.59 -16.14
N ILE A 9 -22.91 0.70 -15.87
CA ILE A 9 -24.29 1.06 -15.56
C ILE A 9 -24.35 1.81 -14.22
N ALA A 10 -23.64 1.33 -13.19
CA ALA A 10 -23.63 1.97 -11.87
C ALA A 10 -22.98 3.38 -11.89
N GLU A 11 -21.91 3.58 -12.68
CA GLU A 11 -21.29 4.90 -12.88
C GLU A 11 -22.16 5.88 -13.65
N GLY A 12 -23.06 5.39 -14.52
CA GLY A 12 -23.98 6.19 -15.29
C GLY A 12 -25.25 6.64 -14.53
N LEU A 13 -25.53 6.01 -13.38
CA LEU A 13 -26.70 6.34 -12.57
C LEU A 13 -26.43 7.57 -11.67
N LYS A 14 -27.19 8.64 -11.82
CA LYS A 14 -27.11 9.85 -10.96
C LYS A 14 -27.35 9.54 -9.48
N HIS A 15 -28.07 8.47 -9.15
CA HIS A 15 -28.32 7.94 -7.82
C HIS A 15 -28.27 6.43 -7.90
N ALA A 16 -27.07 5.85 -7.69
CA ALA A 16 -26.95 4.41 -7.56
C ALA A 16 -27.54 3.97 -6.22
N PRO A 17 -28.46 2.98 -6.17
CA PRO A 17 -28.93 2.40 -4.92
C PRO A 17 -27.78 1.91 -4.05
N ASP A 18 -27.94 1.91 -2.72
CA ASP A 18 -26.86 1.54 -1.78
C ASP A 18 -26.34 0.11 -2.00
N GLU A 19 -27.18 -0.78 -2.52
CA GLU A 19 -26.81 -2.14 -2.93
C GLU A 19 -25.71 -2.14 -4.01
N PHE A 20 -25.70 -1.18 -4.92
CA PHE A 20 -24.68 -1.07 -5.97
C PHE A 20 -23.35 -0.53 -5.43
N ARG A 21 -23.36 0.26 -4.35
CA ARG A 21 -22.13 0.71 -3.67
C ARG A 21 -21.41 -0.46 -3.01
N GLY A 22 -22.16 -1.39 -2.41
CA GLY A 22 -21.60 -2.65 -1.87
C GLY A 22 -21.01 -3.55 -2.96
N LEU A 23 -21.62 -3.57 -4.14
CA LEU A 23 -21.19 -4.41 -5.25
C LEU A 23 -19.83 -3.98 -5.83
N SER A 24 -19.59 -2.67 -5.98
CA SER A 24 -18.30 -2.15 -6.46
C SER A 24 -17.13 -2.58 -5.57
N LYS A 25 -17.35 -2.60 -4.26
CA LYS A 25 -16.37 -3.09 -3.27
C LYS A 25 -16.12 -4.60 -3.39
N LEU A 26 -17.17 -5.38 -3.63
CA LEU A 26 -17.06 -6.84 -3.80
C LEU A 26 -16.38 -7.24 -5.11
N LEU A 27 -16.48 -6.38 -6.13
CA LEU A 27 -15.95 -6.63 -7.46
C LEU A 27 -14.56 -6.03 -7.68
N ALA A 28 -14.03 -5.27 -6.72
CA ALA A 28 -12.69 -4.72 -6.79
C ALA A 28 -11.63 -5.84 -6.76
N ASP A 29 -10.66 -5.73 -7.62
CA ASP A 29 -9.48 -6.60 -7.61
C ASP A 29 -8.69 -6.40 -6.30
N LYS A 30 -7.90 -7.38 -5.91
CA LYS A 30 -6.96 -7.27 -4.79
C LYS A 30 -5.56 -7.16 -5.34
N TYR A 31 -4.91 -6.01 -5.13
CA TYR A 31 -3.53 -5.78 -5.52
C TYR A 31 -2.63 -5.96 -4.30
N PHE A 32 -1.84 -7.03 -4.31
CA PHE A 32 -0.84 -7.29 -3.28
C PHE A 32 0.38 -6.43 -3.52
N CYS A 33 0.71 -5.61 -2.53
CA CYS A 33 1.82 -4.67 -2.56
C CYS A 33 2.93 -5.15 -1.62
N ASN A 34 4.17 -4.96 -2.03
CA ASN A 34 5.34 -5.41 -1.29
C ASN A 34 5.66 -4.47 -0.12
N PHE A 35 4.84 -4.51 0.92
CA PHE A 35 5.03 -3.73 2.16
C PHE A 35 4.27 -4.37 3.33
N SER A 36 4.53 -3.91 4.54
CA SER A 36 3.71 -4.15 5.72
C SER A 36 2.91 -2.89 6.04
N LEU A 37 1.58 -3.00 6.12
CA LEU A 37 0.73 -1.89 6.53
C LEU A 37 1.04 -1.43 7.96
N PHE A 38 1.27 -2.39 8.84
CA PHE A 38 1.49 -2.16 10.27
C PHE A 38 2.80 -1.44 10.54
N GLN A 39 3.82 -1.66 9.72
CA GLN A 39 5.09 -0.99 9.82
C GLN A 39 5.11 0.36 9.11
N SER A 40 4.59 0.42 7.87
CA SER A 40 4.73 1.62 7.04
C SER A 40 3.61 2.64 7.24
N LEU A 41 2.41 2.19 7.60
CA LEU A 41 1.20 3.03 7.72
C LEU A 41 0.35 2.59 8.93
N PRO A 42 0.91 2.54 10.15
CA PRO A 42 0.20 2.03 11.32
C PRO A 42 -1.12 2.77 11.60
N ASP A 43 -1.20 4.07 11.36
CA ASP A 43 -2.42 4.84 11.60
C ASP A 43 -3.55 4.51 10.62
N SER A 44 -3.23 3.97 9.45
CA SER A 44 -4.27 3.47 8.53
C SER A 44 -5.05 2.31 9.15
N TRP A 45 -4.37 1.48 9.95
CA TRP A 45 -4.98 0.38 10.68
C TRP A 45 -5.52 0.81 12.04
N ALA A 46 -4.73 1.55 12.82
CA ALA A 46 -5.04 1.84 14.22
C ALA A 46 -6.20 2.83 14.40
N ILE A 47 -6.33 3.81 13.51
CA ILE A 47 -7.30 4.91 13.62
C ILE A 47 -8.04 5.22 12.33
N ASP A 48 -8.02 4.31 11.35
CA ASP A 48 -8.66 4.49 10.03
C ASP A 48 -8.19 5.76 9.29
N GLN A 49 -6.92 6.19 9.50
CA GLN A 49 -6.35 7.32 8.78
C GLN A 49 -6.33 7.05 7.28
N ILE A 50 -6.88 7.96 6.50
CA ILE A 50 -6.88 7.86 5.04
C ILE A 50 -5.76 8.75 4.48
N PHE A 51 -4.83 8.14 3.76
CA PHE A 51 -3.75 8.83 3.04
C PHE A 51 -4.10 9.02 1.57
N PRO A 52 -3.58 10.07 0.90
CA PRO A 52 -3.65 10.16 -0.55
C PRO A 52 -2.84 9.03 -1.19
N ILE A 53 -3.47 8.24 -2.05
CA ILE A 53 -2.84 7.09 -2.70
C ILE A 53 -3.14 7.16 -4.19
N MET A 54 -2.12 6.95 -5.03
CA MET A 54 -2.30 6.84 -6.47
C MET A 54 -1.18 6.06 -7.13
N PRO A 55 -1.45 5.43 -8.29
CA PRO A 55 -0.39 4.95 -9.17
C PRO A 55 0.50 6.12 -9.61
N ILE A 56 1.82 5.88 -9.71
CA ILE A 56 2.79 6.86 -10.19
C ILE A 56 3.37 6.52 -11.57
N GLN A 57 2.77 5.56 -12.23
CA GLN A 57 3.11 5.12 -13.59
C GLN A 57 1.87 5.17 -14.48
N ARG A 58 2.11 5.27 -15.79
CA ARG A 58 1.06 5.24 -16.81
C ARG A 58 0.00 6.33 -16.58
N LEU A 59 0.45 7.51 -16.17
CA LEU A 59 -0.44 8.63 -15.80
C LEU A 59 -1.18 9.23 -17.00
N ASP A 60 -0.74 8.94 -18.20
CA ASP A 60 -1.37 9.28 -19.48
C ASP A 60 -2.39 8.22 -19.96
N GLU A 61 -2.46 7.08 -19.28
CA GLU A 61 -3.41 6.02 -19.58
C GLU A 61 -4.62 6.09 -18.65
N LYS A 62 -5.81 5.84 -19.19
CA LYS A 62 -7.00 5.72 -18.35
C LYS A 62 -6.97 4.41 -17.57
N PRO A 63 -7.12 4.43 -16.24
CA PRO A 63 -7.25 3.22 -15.43
C PRO A 63 -8.39 2.33 -15.94
N ASP A 64 -8.13 1.04 -16.05
CA ASP A 64 -9.07 0.05 -16.55
C ASP A 64 -9.50 -0.98 -15.49
N ARG A 65 -9.02 -0.82 -14.26
CA ARG A 65 -9.31 -1.66 -13.10
C ARG A 65 -9.65 -0.84 -11.87
N SER A 66 -10.32 -1.48 -10.94
CA SER A 66 -10.59 -0.97 -9.61
C SER A 66 -10.04 -1.97 -8.60
N ALA A 67 -9.25 -1.54 -7.64
CA ALA A 67 -8.61 -2.44 -6.70
C ALA A 67 -8.65 -1.92 -5.26
N THR A 68 -8.60 -2.84 -4.31
CA THR A 68 -8.13 -2.61 -2.94
C THR A 68 -6.66 -3.01 -2.86
N LEU A 69 -5.90 -2.37 -1.98
CA LEU A 69 -4.50 -2.71 -1.75
C LEU A 69 -4.41 -3.67 -0.55
N GLN A 70 -3.61 -4.70 -0.72
CA GLN A 70 -3.32 -5.68 0.34
C GLN A 70 -1.82 -5.63 0.60
N ASP A 71 -1.41 -5.71 1.84
CA ASP A 71 -0.02 -5.95 2.17
C ASP A 71 0.36 -7.44 2.02
N ILE A 72 1.60 -7.79 2.30
CA ILE A 72 2.09 -9.17 2.23
C ILE A 72 2.25 -9.80 3.61
N THR A 73 1.69 -9.19 4.67
CA THR A 73 1.66 -9.81 5.99
C THR A 73 0.63 -10.95 6.03
N CYS A 74 0.72 -11.80 7.04
CA CYS A 74 -0.26 -12.86 7.25
C CYS A 74 -1.55 -12.36 7.92
N ASP A 75 -1.62 -11.09 8.30
CA ASP A 75 -2.76 -10.51 9.01
C ASP A 75 -3.87 -10.12 8.02
N SER A 76 -5.10 -10.48 8.34
CA SER A 76 -6.28 -10.17 7.53
C SER A 76 -6.61 -8.66 7.48
N ASP A 77 -6.08 -7.88 8.42
CA ASP A 77 -6.26 -6.43 8.50
C ASP A 77 -5.22 -5.64 7.69
N GLY A 78 -4.20 -6.31 7.14
CA GLY A 78 -3.20 -5.72 6.25
C GLY A 78 -3.78 -5.27 4.91
N LYS A 79 -4.76 -4.36 4.91
CA LYS A 79 -5.45 -3.90 3.71
C LYS A 79 -5.82 -2.42 3.77
N ILE A 80 -5.79 -1.77 2.62
CA ILE A 80 -6.33 -0.43 2.42
C ILE A 80 -7.55 -0.57 1.48
N ALA A 81 -8.73 -0.25 2.00
CA ALA A 81 -10.00 -0.35 1.29
C ALA A 81 -10.79 0.96 1.27
N ASN A 82 -10.23 2.03 1.84
CA ASN A 82 -10.79 3.37 1.82
C ASN A 82 -9.77 4.34 1.22
N PHE A 83 -10.22 5.14 0.27
CA PHE A 83 -9.37 6.04 -0.52
C PHE A 83 -9.99 7.42 -0.59
N ILE A 84 -9.14 8.45 -0.68
CA ILE A 84 -9.59 9.83 -0.90
C ILE A 84 -10.14 9.95 -2.31
N SER A 85 -11.33 10.52 -2.42
CA SER A 85 -11.97 10.88 -3.67
C SER A 85 -12.37 12.34 -3.66
N THR A 86 -12.63 12.91 -4.83
CA THR A 86 -13.02 14.34 -4.99
C THR A 86 -14.31 14.72 -4.27
N ARG A 87 -15.17 13.76 -3.95
CA ARG A 87 -16.48 14.02 -3.34
C ARG A 87 -16.69 13.33 -2.00
N ASN A 88 -16.15 12.13 -1.85
CA ASN A 88 -16.37 11.24 -0.70
C ASN A 88 -15.20 10.27 -0.53
N VAL A 89 -15.28 9.40 0.48
CA VAL A 89 -14.42 8.24 0.59
C VAL A 89 -14.80 7.22 -0.48
N ALA A 90 -13.86 6.83 -1.33
CA ALA A 90 -14.02 5.73 -2.28
C ALA A 90 -13.59 4.41 -1.63
N HIS A 91 -14.21 3.31 -2.04
CA HIS A 91 -13.92 1.96 -1.55
C HIS A 91 -13.04 1.14 -2.50
N TYR A 92 -12.47 1.78 -3.48
CA TYR A 92 -11.50 1.21 -4.42
C TYR A 92 -10.62 2.32 -4.99
N LEU A 93 -9.44 1.93 -5.42
CA LEU A 93 -8.50 2.77 -6.13
C LEU A 93 -8.59 2.46 -7.63
N PRO A 94 -8.76 3.45 -8.51
CA PRO A 94 -8.59 3.26 -9.95
C PRO A 94 -7.13 2.91 -10.27
N VAL A 95 -6.91 1.78 -10.92
CA VAL A 95 -5.58 1.26 -11.25
C VAL A 95 -5.57 0.70 -12.68
N HIS A 96 -4.40 0.33 -13.17
CA HIS A 96 -4.25 -0.28 -14.49
C HIS A 96 -4.01 -1.78 -14.35
N SER A 97 -4.43 -2.54 -15.35
CA SER A 97 -4.11 -3.97 -15.45
C SER A 97 -2.61 -4.21 -15.33
N LEU A 98 -2.22 -5.15 -14.49
CA LEU A 98 -0.81 -5.51 -14.30
C LEU A 98 -0.23 -6.17 -15.55
N LYS A 99 1.01 -5.81 -15.90
CA LYS A 99 1.79 -6.45 -16.95
C LYS A 99 2.82 -7.37 -16.31
N LYS A 100 2.98 -8.58 -16.82
CA LYS A 100 3.84 -9.60 -16.21
C LYS A 100 5.33 -9.22 -16.09
N THR A 101 5.80 -8.34 -16.96
CA THR A 101 7.22 -7.99 -17.09
C THR A 101 7.56 -6.59 -16.58
N GLU A 102 6.57 -5.84 -16.12
CA GLU A 102 6.75 -4.46 -15.67
C GLU A 102 6.31 -4.32 -14.23
N PRO A 103 7.16 -3.77 -13.33
CA PRO A 103 6.72 -3.42 -12.00
C PRO A 103 5.64 -2.33 -12.08
N TYR A 104 4.71 -2.34 -11.14
CA TYR A 104 3.65 -1.35 -11.03
C TYR A 104 3.75 -0.66 -9.68
N TYR A 105 4.03 0.64 -9.69
CA TYR A 105 4.27 1.40 -8.49
C TYR A 105 3.04 2.22 -8.09
N VAL A 106 2.72 2.14 -6.81
CA VAL A 106 1.69 2.94 -6.16
C VAL A 106 2.36 3.75 -5.06
N ALA A 107 2.09 5.04 -5.01
CA ALA A 107 2.62 5.92 -3.96
C ALA A 107 1.54 6.25 -2.94
N VAL A 108 1.96 6.34 -1.69
CA VAL A 108 1.20 6.89 -0.57
C VAL A 108 1.84 8.22 -0.21
N PHE A 109 1.07 9.28 -0.21
CA PHE A 109 1.55 10.65 0.00
C PHE A 109 1.16 11.17 1.37
N LEU A 110 1.88 12.23 1.78
CA LEU A 110 1.65 12.95 3.04
C LEU A 110 1.77 12.04 4.28
N VAL A 111 2.62 11.04 4.19
CA VAL A 111 2.97 10.17 5.30
C VAL A 111 3.91 10.95 6.22
N GLY A 112 3.49 11.21 7.44
CA GLY A 112 4.30 11.96 8.40
C GLY A 112 5.33 11.08 9.13
N ALA A 113 6.32 11.71 9.77
CA ALA A 113 7.39 11.04 10.51
C ALA A 113 6.87 10.08 11.62
N TYR A 114 5.69 10.33 12.16
CA TYR A 114 5.12 9.45 13.17
C TYR A 114 4.76 8.06 12.66
N GLN A 115 4.49 7.92 11.36
CA GLN A 115 4.21 6.61 10.78
C GLN A 115 5.43 5.69 10.86
N GLU A 116 6.62 6.23 10.61
CA GLU A 116 7.87 5.49 10.71
C GLU A 116 8.23 5.17 12.17
N ILE A 117 8.10 6.15 13.08
CA ILE A 117 8.44 5.99 14.50
C ILE A 117 7.46 5.04 15.23
N LEU A 118 6.18 5.06 14.86
CA LEU A 118 5.15 4.21 15.46
C LEU A 118 5.06 2.84 14.80
N GLY A 119 5.67 2.67 13.62
CA GLY A 119 5.77 1.40 12.94
C GLY A 119 6.79 0.53 13.64
N ASP A 120 6.33 -0.48 14.37
CA ASP A 120 7.20 -1.51 14.94
C ASP A 120 7.45 -2.62 13.93
N MET A 121 8.54 -3.40 14.15
CA MET A 121 8.76 -4.64 13.39
C MET A 121 7.55 -5.55 13.53
N HIS A 122 6.87 -5.77 12.41
CA HIS A 122 5.70 -6.63 12.35
C HIS A 122 5.93 -7.75 11.33
N ASN A 123 5.72 -9.00 11.74
CA ASN A 123 5.94 -10.18 10.91
C ASN A 123 7.37 -10.27 10.32
N LEU A 124 8.37 -9.82 11.05
CA LEU A 124 9.78 -9.81 10.63
C LEU A 124 10.05 -8.94 9.38
N PHE A 125 9.24 -7.94 9.13
CA PHE A 125 9.55 -6.88 8.17
C PHE A 125 10.47 -5.86 8.86
N GLY A 126 11.64 -5.62 8.27
CA GLY A 126 12.56 -4.58 8.68
C GLY A 126 12.24 -3.23 8.05
N ASP A 127 13.04 -2.23 8.36
CA ASP A 127 12.92 -0.91 7.80
C ASP A 127 13.12 -0.93 6.29
N THR A 128 12.38 -0.07 5.60
CA THR A 128 12.48 0.08 4.14
C THR A 128 13.59 1.07 3.78
N ASN A 129 14.07 1.00 2.53
CA ASN A 129 14.98 2.01 2.01
C ASN A 129 14.35 3.40 2.11
N ALA A 130 15.13 4.38 2.58
CA ALA A 130 14.71 5.76 2.68
C ALA A 130 15.62 6.69 1.87
N VAL A 131 15.04 7.74 1.31
CA VAL A 131 15.76 8.74 0.53
C VAL A 131 15.33 10.11 1.00
N HIS A 132 16.31 10.93 1.43
CA HIS A 132 16.07 12.34 1.74
C HIS A 132 16.26 13.16 0.48
N VAL A 133 15.23 13.90 0.11
CA VAL A 133 15.21 14.71 -1.12
C VAL A 133 14.87 16.15 -0.77
N SER A 134 15.67 17.09 -1.23
CA SER A 134 15.35 18.51 -1.22
C SER A 134 14.91 18.98 -2.61
N VAL A 135 14.00 19.93 -2.66
CA VAL A 135 13.48 20.50 -3.92
C VAL A 135 13.82 21.96 -3.97
N ASN A 136 14.31 22.44 -5.12
CA ASN A 136 14.61 23.83 -5.39
C ASN A 136 14.10 24.25 -6.79
N GLU A 137 14.31 25.50 -7.17
CA GLU A 137 13.85 26.03 -8.47
C GLU A 137 14.47 25.32 -9.69
N LYS A 138 15.58 24.61 -9.53
CA LYS A 138 16.29 23.89 -10.60
C LYS A 138 15.94 22.41 -10.68
N GLY A 139 15.14 21.90 -9.72
CA GLY A 139 14.77 20.50 -9.64
C GLY A 139 14.89 19.92 -8.23
N TYR A 140 15.46 18.74 -8.09
CA TYR A 140 15.64 18.08 -6.81
C TYR A 140 17.10 17.64 -6.59
N ASN A 141 17.48 17.52 -5.34
CA ASN A 141 18.76 16.92 -4.92
C ASN A 141 18.47 15.73 -3.99
N ILE A 142 19.22 14.66 -4.18
CA ILE A 142 19.25 13.55 -3.23
C ILE A 142 20.28 13.92 -2.16
N GLU A 143 19.80 14.14 -0.93
CA GLU A 143 20.65 14.55 0.19
C GLU A 143 21.26 13.33 0.89
N GLN A 144 20.47 12.25 1.03
CA GLN A 144 20.88 11.05 1.71
C GLN A 144 20.10 9.84 1.20
N ILE A 145 20.76 8.70 1.14
CA ILE A 145 20.16 7.40 0.91
C ILE A 145 20.44 6.55 2.15
N ILE A 146 19.42 5.92 2.70
CA ILE A 146 19.50 5.03 3.84
C ILE A 146 18.99 3.67 3.37
N ASP A 147 19.83 2.66 3.45
CA ASP A 147 19.45 1.29 3.11
C ASP A 147 18.53 0.74 4.20
N GLY A 148 17.50 0.03 3.78
CA GLY A 148 16.65 -0.73 4.68
C GLY A 148 17.35 -1.97 5.22
N GLU A 149 16.75 -2.57 6.22
CA GLU A 149 17.31 -3.75 6.88
C GLU A 149 17.25 -4.99 5.99
N THR A 150 18.28 -5.79 6.10
CA THR A 150 18.32 -7.12 5.49
C THR A 150 17.60 -8.14 6.36
N VAL A 151 17.20 -9.28 5.79
CA VAL A 151 16.61 -10.39 6.55
C VAL A 151 17.51 -10.87 7.70
N ALA A 152 18.83 -10.84 7.49
CA ALA A 152 19.78 -11.24 8.53
C ALA A 152 19.77 -10.29 9.72
N GLU A 153 19.77 -8.98 9.47
CA GLU A 153 19.70 -7.95 10.50
C GLU A 153 18.39 -8.03 11.28
N VAL A 154 17.27 -8.21 10.61
CA VAL A 154 15.96 -8.38 11.27
C VAL A 154 15.92 -9.64 12.13
N LEU A 155 16.53 -10.74 11.69
CA LEU A 155 16.63 -11.98 12.48
C LEU A 155 17.55 -11.82 13.70
N ASP A 156 18.61 -11.03 13.59
CA ASP A 156 19.51 -10.73 14.70
C ASP A 156 18.83 -9.87 15.78
N LEU A 157 17.95 -8.95 15.37
CA LEU A 157 17.13 -8.14 16.27
C LEU A 157 15.98 -8.92 16.90
N SER A 158 15.45 -9.90 16.18
CA SER A 158 14.40 -10.75 16.70
C SER A 158 14.99 -11.76 17.69
N LEU A 159 14.33 -11.97 18.82
CA LEU A 159 14.72 -12.95 19.82
C LEU A 159 14.62 -14.42 19.33
N ILE A 160 14.39 -14.64 18.05
CA ILE A 160 14.45 -15.96 17.40
C ILE A 160 15.91 -16.32 17.05
N HIS A 161 16.85 -15.73 17.74
CA HIS A 161 18.24 -16.09 17.61
C HIS A 161 18.44 -17.50 18.15
N ILE A 162 18.51 -18.49 17.26
CA ILE A 162 18.92 -19.84 17.58
C ILE A 162 20.45 -19.79 17.72
N SER A 163 20.91 -19.52 18.94
CA SER A 163 22.31 -19.79 19.26
C SER A 163 22.57 -21.26 18.95
N GLU A 164 23.70 -21.57 18.29
CA GLU A 164 24.11 -22.94 18.02
C GLU A 164 23.99 -23.78 19.29
N PRO A 165 23.40 -24.98 19.21
CA PRO A 165 23.33 -25.86 20.35
C PRO A 165 24.76 -26.10 20.86
N THR A 166 25.06 -25.62 22.04
CA THR A 166 26.31 -25.89 22.73
C THR A 166 26.54 -27.41 22.68
N ARG A 167 27.54 -27.85 21.92
CA ARG A 167 28.01 -29.23 21.99
C ARG A 167 28.37 -29.50 23.43
N ARG A 168 27.53 -30.26 24.12
CA ARG A 168 27.95 -30.84 25.39
C ARG A 168 29.08 -31.82 25.09
N SER A 169 30.28 -31.46 25.51
CA SER A 169 31.45 -32.34 25.60
C SER A 169 31.23 -33.45 26.62
#